data_75dcb48149a62682d9bc80d31bc48a67
#
_entry.id   75dcb48149a62682d9bc80d31bc48a67
#
_cell.length_a   1.000
_cell.length_b   1.000
_cell.length_c   1.000
_cell.angle_alpha   90.00
_cell.angle_beta   90.00
_cell.angle_gamma   90.00
#
_symmetry.space_group_name_H-M   'P 1'
#
loop_
_entity.id
_entity.type
_entity.pdbx_description
1 polymer ?
#
loop_
_entity_poly.entity_id
_entity_poly.type
_entity_poly.pdbx_seq_one_letter_code
_entity_poly.pdbx_strand_id
1 'polypeptide(L)'
;ELVDKFFFFNAGRQGKINELLNKQVQCRLAEECGLAIPRQEVVDTGVLPKTLKYPVLTKTLKSTMGRWKEDYYICEDEEQLLTAYQSIQSPKLLLQEYIHKKNELELWGYSINGGEQVYLPFQKSYFRLSNESYGGYMYFTPTQNQELVDKISNLIRRCNYTGCFEVEFLVDKDDSLWFLEVNFRFAMSNYGVTFGGVNYPLSWAKSVINNRIETNFQLKEYFTAINEGGDFGQSVATGKVSLIQWLKDIRSVDI
;
A
#
# COMPACT_ATOMS: atom_id res chain seq x y z
N GLU A 1 -29.46 -1.28 16.18
CA GLU A 1 -29.57 -0.38 17.34
C GLU A 1 -28.65 -0.78 18.51
N LEU A 2 -28.62 -2.05 18.97
CA LEU A 2 -27.67 -2.49 19.99
C LEU A 2 -26.24 -2.57 19.43
N VAL A 3 -26.07 -3.01 18.20
CA VAL A 3 -24.77 -3.11 17.53
C VAL A 3 -24.11 -1.74 17.45
N ASP A 4 -24.83 -0.69 17.08
CA ASP A 4 -24.28 0.67 16.97
C ASP A 4 -23.90 1.29 18.32
N LYS A 5 -24.42 0.77 19.43
CA LYS A 5 -24.06 1.21 20.78
C LYS A 5 -22.79 0.56 21.34
N PHE A 6 -22.47 -0.64 20.90
CA PHE A 6 -21.40 -1.45 21.49
C PHE A 6 -20.25 -1.78 20.53
N PHE A 7 -20.41 -1.49 19.24
CA PHE A 7 -19.41 -1.77 18.23
C PHE A 7 -19.00 -0.51 17.48
N PHE A 8 -17.70 -0.31 17.37
CA PHE A 8 -17.11 0.73 16.55
C PHE A 8 -16.81 0.18 15.15
N PHE A 9 -17.40 0.79 14.14
CA PHE A 9 -17.16 0.44 12.73
C PHE A 9 -16.23 1.47 12.10
N ASN A 10 -14.99 1.06 11.79
CA ASN A 10 -13.95 1.92 11.23
C ASN A 10 -14.36 2.69 9.97
N ALA A 11 -15.26 2.15 9.17
CA ALA A 11 -15.78 2.78 7.95
C ALA A 11 -17.26 3.19 8.08
N GLY A 12 -17.69 3.55 9.28
CA GLY A 12 -19.01 4.13 9.59
C GLY A 12 -20.16 3.15 9.69
N ARG A 13 -20.09 1.95 9.09
CA ARG A 13 -21.13 0.91 9.20
C ARG A 13 -20.56 -0.50 9.06
N GLN A 14 -21.30 -1.47 9.57
CA GLN A 14 -20.97 -2.88 9.42
C GLN A 14 -20.81 -3.26 7.93
N GLY A 15 -19.78 -4.03 7.62
CA GLY A 15 -19.52 -4.55 6.27
C GLY A 15 -18.89 -3.55 5.30
N LYS A 16 -18.84 -2.25 5.61
CA LYS A 16 -18.25 -1.23 4.71
C LYS A 16 -16.79 -1.48 4.43
N ILE A 17 -16.04 -1.94 5.41
CA ILE A 17 -14.60 -2.26 5.22
C ILE A 17 -14.42 -3.35 4.14
N ASN A 18 -15.31 -4.33 4.06
CA ASN A 18 -15.26 -5.38 3.03
C ASN A 18 -15.50 -4.84 1.61
N GLU A 19 -16.26 -3.75 1.47
CA GLU A 19 -16.41 -3.05 0.19
C GLU A 19 -15.11 -2.33 -0.17
N LEU A 20 -14.49 -1.66 0.81
CA LEU A 20 -13.24 -0.92 0.64
C LEU A 20 -12.03 -1.84 0.36
N LEU A 21 -12.08 -3.11 0.74
CA LEU A 21 -11.05 -4.10 0.39
C LEU A 21 -11.08 -4.51 -1.10
N ASN A 22 -12.08 -4.07 -1.86
CA ASN A 22 -12.13 -4.31 -3.30
C ASN A 22 -11.19 -3.33 -4.02
N LYS A 23 -10.20 -3.86 -4.73
CA LYS A 23 -9.16 -3.05 -5.42
C LYS A 23 -9.74 -2.11 -6.48
N GLN A 24 -10.77 -2.54 -7.22
CA GLN A 24 -11.45 -1.68 -8.20
C GLN A 24 -12.14 -0.49 -7.51
N VAL A 25 -12.76 -0.72 -6.35
CA VAL A 25 -13.41 0.35 -5.57
C VAL A 25 -12.37 1.34 -5.07
N GLN A 26 -11.24 0.86 -4.54
CA GLN A 26 -10.15 1.73 -4.08
C GLN A 26 -9.56 2.57 -5.22
N CYS A 27 -9.24 1.95 -6.36
CA CYS A 27 -8.71 2.67 -7.52
C CYS A 27 -9.67 3.75 -8.03
N ARG A 28 -10.97 3.44 -8.14
CA ARG A 28 -11.97 4.43 -8.55
C ARG A 28 -12.02 5.61 -7.57
N LEU A 29 -12.05 5.36 -6.28
CA LEU A 29 -12.06 6.42 -5.26
C LEU A 29 -10.77 7.25 -5.29
N ALA A 30 -9.63 6.61 -5.52
CA ALA A 30 -8.33 7.26 -5.66
C ALA A 30 -8.29 8.19 -6.90
N GLU A 31 -8.77 7.72 -8.05
CA GLU A 31 -8.87 8.51 -9.27
C GLU A 31 -9.79 9.72 -9.10
N GLU A 32 -10.96 9.54 -8.48
CA GLU A 32 -11.88 10.63 -8.13
C GLU A 32 -11.28 11.67 -7.17
N CYS A 33 -10.21 11.31 -6.44
CA CYS A 33 -9.44 12.21 -5.59
C CYS A 33 -8.19 12.80 -6.29
N GLY A 34 -8.02 12.54 -7.60
CA GLY A 34 -6.91 13.06 -8.39
C GLY A 34 -5.58 12.32 -8.21
N LEU A 35 -5.63 11.09 -7.70
CA LEU A 35 -4.47 10.19 -7.70
C LEU A 35 -4.41 9.44 -9.04
N ALA A 36 -3.22 9.33 -9.62
CA ALA A 36 -3.03 8.54 -10.83
C ALA A 36 -3.14 7.04 -10.52
N ILE A 37 -3.91 6.33 -11.31
CA ILE A 37 -4.07 4.87 -11.24
C ILE A 37 -3.59 4.21 -12.54
N PRO A 38 -3.00 3.01 -12.51
CA PRO A 38 -2.76 2.26 -13.73
C PRO A 38 -4.10 1.94 -14.42
N ARG A 39 -4.13 1.93 -15.75
CA ARG A 39 -5.32 1.52 -16.50
C ARG A 39 -5.71 0.10 -16.11
N GLN A 40 -7.01 -0.16 -16.04
CA GLN A 40 -7.49 -1.45 -15.54
C GLN A 40 -8.84 -1.82 -16.13
N GLU A 41 -9.07 -3.13 -16.26
CA GLU A 41 -10.35 -3.72 -16.67
C GLU A 41 -10.68 -4.90 -15.75
N VAL A 42 -11.98 -5.03 -15.41
CA VAL A 42 -12.47 -6.26 -14.76
C VAL A 42 -12.99 -7.18 -15.85
N VAL A 43 -12.46 -8.38 -15.91
CA VAL A 43 -12.82 -9.39 -16.89
C VAL A 43 -13.19 -10.71 -16.21
N ASP A 44 -14.01 -11.53 -16.87
CA ASP A 44 -14.14 -12.93 -16.51
C ASP A 44 -12.86 -13.68 -16.93
N THR A 45 -12.43 -14.65 -16.13
CA THR A 45 -11.24 -15.44 -16.42
C THR A 45 -11.42 -16.17 -17.76
N GLY A 46 -10.43 -16.03 -18.65
CA GLY A 46 -10.50 -16.50 -20.05
C GLY A 46 -10.86 -15.41 -21.05
N VAL A 47 -11.26 -14.22 -20.61
CA VAL A 47 -11.59 -13.08 -21.50
C VAL A 47 -10.39 -12.13 -21.62
N LEU A 48 -10.04 -11.78 -22.85
CA LEU A 48 -8.96 -10.83 -23.14
C LEU A 48 -9.37 -9.37 -22.84
N PRO A 49 -8.44 -8.51 -22.46
CA PRO A 49 -8.73 -7.08 -22.27
C PRO A 49 -9.09 -6.43 -23.60
N LYS A 50 -9.95 -5.40 -23.54
CA LYS A 50 -10.40 -4.66 -24.73
C LYS A 50 -9.58 -3.41 -25.00
N THR A 51 -9.09 -2.75 -23.94
CA THR A 51 -8.46 -1.42 -24.03
C THR A 51 -7.07 -1.37 -23.43
N LEU A 52 -6.65 -2.40 -22.65
CA LEU A 52 -5.33 -2.43 -22.06
C LEU A 52 -4.28 -2.83 -23.08
N LYS A 53 -3.09 -2.25 -22.91
CA LYS A 53 -1.89 -2.64 -23.67
C LYS A 53 -1.02 -3.55 -22.79
N TYR A 54 -0.39 -4.52 -23.44
CA TYR A 54 0.60 -5.36 -22.77
C TYR A 54 1.91 -4.61 -22.49
N PRO A 55 2.63 -4.95 -21.42
CA PRO A 55 2.33 -6.03 -20.49
C PRO A 55 1.18 -5.69 -19.55
N VAL A 56 0.41 -6.72 -19.16
CA VAL A 56 -0.68 -6.63 -18.20
C VAL A 56 -0.40 -7.51 -16.98
N LEU A 57 -0.99 -7.11 -15.85
CA LEU A 57 -0.89 -7.80 -14.59
C LEU A 57 -2.27 -8.34 -14.19
N THR A 58 -2.33 -9.62 -13.81
CA THR A 58 -3.54 -10.22 -13.24
C THR A 58 -3.59 -10.02 -11.73
N LYS A 59 -4.74 -9.64 -11.19
CA LYS A 59 -4.99 -9.51 -9.74
C LYS A 59 -6.37 -10.04 -9.38
N THR A 60 -6.49 -10.65 -8.22
CA THR A 60 -7.82 -10.90 -7.65
C THR A 60 -8.47 -9.58 -7.24
N LEU A 61 -9.80 -9.46 -7.35
CA LEU A 61 -10.54 -8.26 -6.95
C LEU A 61 -10.45 -7.99 -5.43
N LYS A 62 -10.30 -9.05 -4.64
CA LYS A 62 -10.11 -8.98 -3.19
C LYS A 62 -9.04 -9.97 -2.76
N SER A 63 -8.23 -9.62 -1.78
CA SER A 63 -7.21 -10.51 -1.21
C SER A 63 -7.78 -11.78 -0.55
N THR A 64 -9.10 -11.80 -0.28
CA THR A 64 -9.82 -12.96 0.28
C THR A 64 -10.42 -13.88 -0.79
N MET A 65 -10.27 -13.55 -2.08
CA MET A 65 -10.77 -14.34 -3.20
C MET A 65 -9.61 -15.06 -3.90
N GLY A 66 -9.87 -16.30 -4.34
CA GLY A 66 -8.89 -17.10 -5.06
C GLY A 66 -7.66 -17.46 -4.22
N ARG A 67 -6.57 -17.77 -4.90
CA ARG A 67 -5.25 -18.04 -4.29
C ARG A 67 -4.35 -16.81 -4.32
N TRP A 68 -4.84 -15.69 -3.88
CA TRP A 68 -4.23 -14.38 -3.79
C TRP A 68 -2.87 -14.16 -4.49
N LYS A 69 -1.78 -14.84 -4.04
CA LYS A 69 -0.45 -14.74 -4.66
C LYS A 69 -0.29 -15.66 -5.87
N GLU A 70 -1.07 -16.72 -5.97
CA GLU A 70 -0.99 -17.69 -7.06
C GLU A 70 -1.79 -17.25 -8.30
N ASP A 71 -2.70 -16.25 -8.16
CA ASP A 71 -3.44 -15.65 -9.26
C ASP A 71 -2.78 -14.34 -9.78
N TYR A 72 -1.49 -14.12 -9.44
CA TYR A 72 -0.71 -12.95 -9.84
C TYR A 72 0.27 -13.30 -10.94
N TYR A 73 0.06 -12.81 -12.16
CA TYR A 73 0.90 -13.03 -13.32
C TYR A 73 1.16 -11.72 -14.04
N ILE A 74 2.40 -11.51 -14.49
CA ILE A 74 2.75 -10.48 -15.45
C ILE A 74 2.77 -11.15 -16.82
N CYS A 75 1.96 -10.65 -17.75
CA CYS A 75 1.79 -11.22 -19.07
C CYS A 75 2.22 -10.19 -20.13
N GLU A 76 3.25 -10.53 -20.90
CA GLU A 76 3.82 -9.66 -21.93
C GLU A 76 2.95 -9.58 -23.19
N ASP A 77 2.08 -10.58 -23.40
CA ASP A 77 1.22 -10.74 -24.56
C ASP A 77 -0.04 -11.57 -24.25
N GLU A 78 -0.89 -11.76 -25.26
CA GLU A 78 -2.13 -12.53 -25.17
C GLU A 78 -1.89 -14.02 -24.90
N GLU A 79 -0.84 -14.61 -25.46
CA GLU A 79 -0.54 -16.03 -25.30
C GLU A 79 -0.15 -16.34 -23.85
N GLN A 80 0.67 -15.48 -23.24
CA GLN A 80 1.02 -15.60 -21.82
C GLN A 80 -0.20 -15.42 -20.92
N LEU A 81 -1.10 -14.46 -21.24
CA LEU A 81 -2.32 -14.26 -20.46
C LEU A 81 -3.26 -15.47 -20.56
N LEU A 82 -3.45 -16.04 -21.75
CA LEU A 82 -4.26 -17.24 -21.94
C LEU A 82 -3.66 -18.46 -21.22
N THR A 83 -2.34 -18.55 -21.19
CA THR A 83 -1.63 -19.59 -20.43
C THR A 83 -1.83 -19.40 -18.91
N ALA A 84 -1.71 -18.17 -18.41
CA ALA A 84 -1.94 -17.86 -17.01
C ALA A 84 -3.37 -18.21 -16.56
N TYR A 85 -4.36 -17.98 -17.41
CA TYR A 85 -5.76 -18.33 -17.12
C TYR A 85 -5.98 -19.82 -16.82
N GLN A 86 -5.14 -20.72 -17.34
CA GLN A 86 -5.25 -22.15 -17.05
C GLN A 86 -4.94 -22.50 -15.58
N SER A 87 -4.16 -21.65 -14.91
CA SER A 87 -3.77 -21.83 -13.50
C SER A 87 -4.60 -20.99 -12.53
N ILE A 88 -5.23 -19.93 -13.00
CA ILE A 88 -6.02 -18.99 -12.18
C ILE A 88 -7.35 -19.62 -11.79
N GLN A 89 -7.67 -19.53 -10.49
CA GLN A 89 -8.92 -20.07 -9.93
C GLN A 89 -10.02 -19.03 -9.70
N SER A 90 -9.64 -17.75 -9.68
CA SER A 90 -10.61 -16.66 -9.51
C SER A 90 -11.52 -16.56 -10.76
N PRO A 91 -12.86 -16.53 -10.61
CA PRO A 91 -13.77 -16.44 -11.75
C PRO A 91 -13.75 -15.08 -12.44
N LYS A 92 -13.30 -14.06 -11.71
CA LYS A 92 -13.12 -12.69 -12.20
C LYS A 92 -11.80 -12.11 -11.73
N LEU A 93 -11.16 -11.36 -12.60
CA LEU A 93 -9.87 -10.72 -12.36
C LEU A 93 -9.95 -9.23 -12.63
N LEU A 94 -9.10 -8.49 -11.94
CA LEU A 94 -8.67 -7.18 -12.33
C LEU A 94 -7.42 -7.34 -13.19
N LEU A 95 -7.54 -7.07 -14.49
CA LEU A 95 -6.38 -6.86 -15.35
C LEU A 95 -5.94 -5.42 -15.22
N GLN A 96 -4.65 -5.21 -15.05
CA GLN A 96 -4.08 -3.88 -14.86
C GLN A 96 -2.85 -3.71 -15.75
N GLU A 97 -2.68 -2.53 -16.35
CA GLU A 97 -1.45 -2.15 -17.04
C GLU A 97 -0.26 -2.32 -16.09
N TYR A 98 0.79 -2.99 -16.55
CA TYR A 98 1.97 -3.22 -15.73
C TYR A 98 2.84 -1.97 -15.69
N ILE A 99 3.06 -1.44 -14.49
CA ILE A 99 3.94 -0.31 -14.26
C ILE A 99 5.34 -0.81 -13.91
N HIS A 100 6.31 -0.51 -14.78
CA HIS A 100 7.72 -0.78 -14.50
C HIS A 100 8.22 0.15 -13.40
N LYS A 101 8.08 -0.31 -12.16
CA LYS A 101 8.48 0.47 -11.00
C LYS A 101 10.01 0.54 -10.88
N LYS A 102 10.53 1.72 -10.52
CA LYS A 102 11.89 1.89 -10.03
C LYS A 102 11.96 1.90 -8.51
N ASN A 103 10.84 2.28 -7.86
CA ASN A 103 10.72 2.27 -6.40
C ASN A 103 9.24 2.12 -5.98
N GLU A 104 9.02 2.03 -4.69
CA GLU A 104 7.72 2.15 -4.06
C GLU A 104 7.76 3.28 -3.04
N LEU A 105 6.63 3.95 -2.88
CA LEU A 105 6.41 4.96 -1.86
C LEU A 105 5.22 4.52 -1.01
N GLU A 106 5.44 4.40 0.29
CA GLU A 106 4.40 4.06 1.24
C GLU A 106 4.27 5.19 2.27
N LEU A 107 3.02 5.59 2.57
CA LEU A 107 2.72 6.61 3.57
C LEU A 107 1.86 6.01 4.67
N TRP A 108 2.26 6.24 5.93
CA TRP A 108 1.46 5.87 7.09
C TRP A 108 0.67 7.03 7.60
N GLY A 109 -0.60 6.77 7.89
CA GLY A 109 -1.46 7.76 8.46
C GLY A 109 -2.52 7.17 9.37
N TYR A 110 -3.12 8.03 10.17
CA TYR A 110 -4.33 7.71 10.91
C TYR A 110 -5.35 8.82 10.76
N SER A 111 -6.60 8.44 10.93
CA SER A 111 -7.74 9.33 10.78
C SER A 111 -8.73 9.18 11.92
N ILE A 112 -9.49 10.23 12.18
CA ILE A 112 -10.62 10.24 13.09
C ILE A 112 -11.83 10.88 12.41
N ASN A 113 -13.02 10.70 12.99
CA ASN A 113 -14.28 11.28 12.53
C ASN A 113 -14.59 10.98 11.05
N GLY A 114 -14.44 9.71 10.64
CA GLY A 114 -14.70 9.32 9.26
C GLY A 114 -13.74 9.92 8.23
N GLY A 115 -12.52 10.26 8.66
CA GLY A 115 -11.50 10.86 7.78
C GLY A 115 -11.60 12.38 7.66
N GLU A 116 -12.38 13.07 8.50
CA GLU A 116 -12.39 14.54 8.52
C GLU A 116 -11.07 15.13 9.01
N GLN A 117 -10.38 14.41 9.88
CA GLN A 117 -9.03 14.73 10.30
C GLN A 117 -8.12 13.57 9.96
N VAL A 118 -7.03 13.86 9.25
CA VAL A 118 -6.04 12.88 8.78
C VAL A 118 -4.64 13.39 9.11
N TYR A 119 -3.77 12.50 9.56
CA TYR A 119 -2.36 12.79 9.80
C TYR A 119 -1.48 11.73 9.16
N LEU A 120 -0.51 12.17 8.37
CA LEU A 120 0.44 11.36 7.62
C LEU A 120 1.86 11.77 8.03
N PRO A 121 2.40 11.26 9.16
CA PRO A 121 3.70 11.71 9.68
C PRO A 121 4.89 11.33 8.82
N PHE A 122 4.89 10.12 8.25
CA PHE A 122 6.04 9.56 7.55
C PHE A 122 5.67 8.92 6.23
N GLN A 123 6.65 8.93 5.34
CA GLN A 123 6.73 8.14 4.13
C GLN A 123 7.99 7.26 4.14
N LYS A 124 7.92 6.15 3.43
CA LYS A 124 9.01 5.18 3.27
C LYS A 124 9.25 4.90 1.80
N SER A 125 10.52 4.72 1.46
CA SER A 125 10.95 4.15 0.18
C SER A 125 12.10 3.17 0.42
N TYR A 126 12.54 2.52 -0.64
CA TYR A 126 13.51 1.43 -0.56
C TYR A 126 14.84 1.78 -1.20
N PHE A 127 15.93 1.33 -0.60
CA PHE A 127 17.26 1.30 -1.22
C PHE A 127 17.38 0.14 -2.21
N ARG A 128 16.70 -0.95 -1.91
CA ARG A 128 16.68 -2.16 -2.73
C ARG A 128 15.26 -2.65 -2.86
N LEU A 129 14.82 -2.84 -4.09
CA LEU A 129 13.56 -3.49 -4.44
C LEU A 129 13.82 -4.79 -5.16
N SER A 130 12.98 -5.78 -4.88
CA SER A 130 12.77 -6.90 -5.78
C SER A 130 11.64 -6.53 -6.75
N ASN A 131 11.76 -6.90 -8.03
CA ASN A 131 10.69 -6.67 -9.00
C ASN A 131 9.38 -7.39 -8.63
N GLU A 132 9.47 -8.45 -7.82
CA GLU A 132 8.35 -9.35 -7.51
C GLU A 132 7.85 -9.26 -6.07
N SER A 133 8.55 -8.54 -5.19
CA SER A 133 8.18 -8.45 -3.79
C SER A 133 8.68 -7.18 -3.11
N TYR A 134 8.29 -7.01 -1.85
CA TYR A 134 8.70 -5.88 -1.03
C TYR A 134 10.20 -5.88 -0.79
N GLY A 135 10.79 -4.69 -0.81
CA GLY A 135 12.17 -4.51 -0.38
C GLY A 135 12.34 -4.77 1.12
N GLY A 136 13.53 -5.20 1.52
CA GLY A 136 13.86 -5.39 2.94
C GLY A 136 14.67 -4.25 3.53
N TYR A 137 15.36 -3.45 2.71
CA TYR A 137 16.19 -2.33 3.12
C TYR A 137 15.56 -1.02 2.69
N MET A 138 15.19 -0.17 3.65
CA MET A 138 14.32 0.98 3.47
C MET A 138 14.81 2.21 4.23
N TYR A 139 14.30 3.38 3.82
CA TYR A 139 14.49 4.64 4.52
C TYR A 139 13.16 5.38 4.71
N PHE A 140 13.12 6.18 5.77
CA PHE A 140 11.96 6.94 6.19
C PHE A 140 12.29 8.43 6.21
N THR A 141 11.32 9.24 5.78
CA THR A 141 11.36 10.70 5.91
C THR A 141 9.99 11.22 6.35
N PRO A 142 9.90 12.37 7.02
CA PRO A 142 8.62 13.04 7.22
C PRO A 142 7.92 13.29 5.88
N THR A 143 6.61 13.17 5.87
CA THR A 143 5.80 13.48 4.67
C THR A 143 5.81 14.99 4.43
N GLN A 144 6.25 15.42 3.24
CA GLN A 144 6.40 16.85 2.91
C GLN A 144 5.52 17.30 1.75
N ASN A 145 5.07 16.38 0.88
CA ASN A 145 4.25 16.71 -0.29
C ASN A 145 2.79 16.99 0.13
N GLN A 146 2.47 18.27 0.35
CA GLN A 146 1.14 18.69 0.80
C GLN A 146 0.05 18.34 -0.20
N GLU A 147 0.30 18.45 -1.52
CA GLU A 147 -0.69 18.07 -2.54
C GLU A 147 -1.06 16.58 -2.44
N LEU A 148 -0.07 15.72 -2.25
CA LEU A 148 -0.29 14.28 -2.05
C LEU A 148 -1.05 14.01 -0.74
N VAL A 149 -0.69 14.70 0.34
CA VAL A 149 -1.40 14.62 1.64
C VAL A 149 -2.86 15.00 1.49
N ASP A 150 -3.17 16.07 0.76
CA ASP A 150 -4.55 16.54 0.55
C ASP A 150 -5.37 15.54 -0.26
N LYS A 151 -4.79 14.96 -1.33
CA LYS A 151 -5.43 13.91 -2.14
C LYS A 151 -5.71 12.65 -1.31
N ILE A 152 -4.74 12.18 -0.52
CA ILE A 152 -4.91 11.02 0.37
C ILE A 152 -5.96 11.33 1.45
N SER A 153 -5.91 12.50 2.07
CA SER A 153 -6.89 12.90 3.09
C SER A 153 -8.31 12.91 2.52
N ASN A 154 -8.48 13.40 1.28
CA ASN A 154 -9.76 13.36 0.59
C ASN A 154 -10.22 11.91 0.30
N LEU A 155 -9.30 11.03 -0.11
CA LEU A 155 -9.59 9.60 -0.30
C LEU A 155 -10.06 8.93 0.99
N ILE A 156 -9.37 9.14 2.11
CA ILE A 156 -9.73 8.57 3.41
C ILE A 156 -11.08 9.10 3.90
N ARG A 157 -11.36 10.38 3.71
CA ARG A 157 -12.68 10.98 4.02
C ARG A 157 -13.79 10.37 3.16
N ARG A 158 -13.57 10.12 1.86
CA ARG A 158 -14.55 9.44 1.00
C ARG A 158 -14.78 7.99 1.40
N CYS A 159 -13.79 7.33 1.98
CA CYS A 159 -13.94 6.02 2.58
C CYS A 159 -14.73 6.06 3.90
N ASN A 160 -14.98 7.24 4.47
CA ASN A 160 -15.54 7.44 5.81
C ASN A 160 -14.77 6.62 6.87
N TYR A 161 -13.42 6.65 6.79
CA TYR A 161 -12.58 5.76 7.58
C TYR A 161 -12.01 6.46 8.82
N THR A 162 -12.14 5.79 9.96
CA THR A 162 -11.51 6.14 11.24
C THR A 162 -10.60 5.00 11.66
N GLY A 163 -9.32 5.24 11.70
CA GLY A 163 -8.33 4.21 12.03
C GLY A 163 -6.95 4.49 11.47
N CYS A 164 -6.04 3.59 11.75
CA CYS A 164 -4.71 3.60 11.15
C CYS A 164 -4.76 2.96 9.76
N PHE A 165 -3.98 3.52 8.84
CA PHE A 165 -3.91 3.04 7.46
C PHE A 165 -2.51 3.25 6.87
N GLU A 166 -2.25 2.57 5.77
CA GLU A 166 -1.08 2.73 4.93
C GLU A 166 -1.55 2.92 3.49
N VAL A 167 -0.95 3.84 2.75
CA VAL A 167 -1.22 4.05 1.33
C VAL A 167 0.03 3.73 0.55
N GLU A 168 -0.10 2.88 -0.46
CA GLU A 168 1.01 2.40 -1.28
C GLU A 168 0.94 2.96 -2.70
N PHE A 169 2.10 3.37 -3.21
CA PHE A 169 2.30 3.84 -4.58
C PHE A 169 3.47 3.12 -5.23
N LEU A 170 3.33 2.84 -6.53
CA LEU A 170 4.48 2.53 -7.37
C LEU A 170 5.09 3.84 -7.87
N VAL A 171 6.41 3.90 -7.92
CA VAL A 171 7.18 5.01 -8.47
C VAL A 171 7.81 4.51 -9.77
N ASP A 172 7.43 5.10 -10.91
CA ASP A 172 7.99 4.72 -12.21
C ASP A 172 9.35 5.39 -12.50
N LYS A 173 9.92 5.14 -13.67
CA LYS A 173 11.21 5.69 -14.10
C LYS A 173 11.23 7.23 -14.19
N ASP A 174 10.07 7.85 -14.37
CA ASP A 174 9.89 9.30 -14.54
C ASP A 174 9.48 9.97 -13.21
N ASP A 175 9.60 9.27 -12.08
CA ASP A 175 9.18 9.68 -10.73
C ASP A 175 7.67 9.90 -10.57
N SER A 176 6.86 9.41 -11.51
CA SER A 176 5.41 9.47 -11.39
C SER A 176 4.92 8.47 -10.35
N LEU A 177 3.95 8.91 -9.55
CA LEU A 177 3.31 8.10 -8.52
C LEU A 177 2.04 7.45 -9.06
N TRP A 178 1.98 6.14 -8.96
CA TRP A 178 0.82 5.33 -9.36
C TRP A 178 0.21 4.68 -8.12
N PHE A 179 -1.01 5.06 -7.78
CA PHE A 179 -1.71 4.50 -6.62
C PHE A 179 -1.85 2.98 -6.75
N LEU A 180 -1.49 2.26 -5.71
CA LEU A 180 -1.58 0.81 -5.65
C LEU A 180 -2.76 0.35 -4.79
N GLU A 181 -2.74 0.67 -3.50
CA GLU A 181 -3.83 0.32 -2.58
C GLU A 181 -3.78 1.12 -1.27
N VAL A 182 -4.87 1.07 -0.52
CA VAL A 182 -4.94 1.45 0.90
C VAL A 182 -5.08 0.19 1.74
N ASN A 183 -4.18 0.02 2.68
CA ASN A 183 -4.28 -0.98 3.73
C ASN A 183 -4.97 -0.36 4.96
N PHE A 184 -6.23 -0.71 5.20
CA PHE A 184 -7.04 -0.20 6.33
C PHE A 184 -6.72 -0.94 7.63
N ARG A 185 -5.47 -0.92 8.03
CA ARG A 185 -4.92 -1.59 9.20
C ARG A 185 -3.55 -1.05 9.57
N PHE A 186 -3.03 -1.48 10.72
CA PHE A 186 -1.62 -1.33 11.01
C PHE A 186 -0.78 -2.13 10.00
N ALA A 187 0.24 -1.50 9.45
CA ALA A 187 1.21 -2.13 8.56
C ALA A 187 2.36 -2.79 9.33
N MET A 188 3.15 -3.62 8.66
CA MET A 188 4.27 -4.31 9.32
C MET A 188 5.36 -3.35 9.81
N SER A 189 5.58 -2.24 9.10
CA SER A 189 6.62 -1.26 9.40
C SER A 189 6.19 -0.17 10.41
N ASN A 190 5.12 -0.38 11.19
CA ASN A 190 4.63 0.60 12.19
C ASN A 190 5.66 1.00 13.23
N TYR A 191 6.59 0.10 13.58
CA TYR A 191 7.66 0.41 14.51
C TYR A 191 8.54 1.55 13.99
N GLY A 192 8.78 1.63 12.67
CA GLY A 192 9.51 2.74 12.06
C GLY A 192 8.87 4.10 12.37
N VAL A 193 7.54 4.22 12.27
CA VAL A 193 6.83 5.46 12.61
C VAL A 193 7.01 5.82 14.10
N THR A 194 6.98 4.81 14.99
CA THR A 194 7.22 5.01 16.42
C THR A 194 8.66 5.45 16.68
N PHE A 195 9.64 4.80 16.04
CA PHE A 195 11.05 5.18 16.12
C PHE A 195 11.30 6.59 15.57
N GLY A 196 10.56 6.98 14.54
CA GLY A 196 10.58 8.31 13.95
C GLY A 196 10.04 9.42 14.84
N GLY A 197 9.39 9.09 15.97
CA GLY A 197 8.92 10.06 16.98
C GLY A 197 7.40 10.09 17.19
N VAL A 198 6.61 9.28 16.47
CA VAL A 198 5.16 9.20 16.65
C VAL A 198 4.78 7.80 17.13
N ASN A 199 4.43 7.66 18.40
CA ASN A 199 3.84 6.39 18.88
C ASN A 199 2.48 6.21 18.22
N TYR A 200 2.49 5.58 17.07
CA TYR A 200 1.40 5.55 16.10
C TYR A 200 0.07 5.03 16.67
N PRO A 201 0.02 3.84 17.32
CA PRO A 201 -1.22 3.36 17.92
C PRO A 201 -1.73 4.25 19.06
N LEU A 202 -0.81 4.71 19.91
CA LEU A 202 -1.17 5.56 21.06
C LEU A 202 -1.67 6.93 20.60
N SER A 203 -1.03 7.52 19.60
CA SER A 203 -1.43 8.83 19.05
C SER A 203 -2.82 8.77 18.43
N TRP A 204 -3.12 7.70 17.68
CA TRP A 204 -4.47 7.48 17.16
C TRP A 204 -5.51 7.31 18.29
N ALA A 205 -5.24 6.46 19.28
CA ALA A 205 -6.16 6.23 20.39
C ALA A 205 -6.45 7.53 21.17
N LYS A 206 -5.41 8.32 21.49
CA LYS A 206 -5.56 9.63 22.13
C LYS A 206 -6.36 10.60 21.26
N SER A 207 -6.12 10.60 19.94
CA SER A 207 -6.85 11.47 19.01
C SER A 207 -8.34 11.15 18.96
N VAL A 208 -8.71 9.86 19.00
CA VAL A 208 -10.12 9.43 19.08
C VAL A 208 -10.76 9.89 20.40
N ILE A 209 -10.07 9.70 21.53
CA ILE A 209 -10.59 10.10 22.85
C ILE A 209 -10.77 11.63 22.95
N ASN A 210 -9.78 12.38 22.45
CA ASN A 210 -9.77 13.85 22.54
C ASN A 210 -10.54 14.52 21.39
N ASN A 211 -11.06 13.76 20.45
CA ASN A 211 -11.72 14.24 19.22
C ASN A 211 -10.85 15.23 18.40
N ARG A 212 -9.54 15.10 18.49
CA ARG A 212 -8.57 15.99 17.85
C ARG A 212 -7.25 15.26 17.58
N ILE A 213 -6.74 15.38 16.36
CA ILE A 213 -5.40 14.91 16.01
C ILE A 213 -4.34 15.85 16.57
N GLU A 214 -3.38 15.29 17.29
CA GLU A 214 -2.15 15.98 17.65
C GLU A 214 -1.17 15.90 16.47
N THR A 215 -0.53 17.00 16.15
CA THR A 215 0.48 17.10 15.08
C THR A 215 1.82 17.64 15.58
N ASN A 216 1.89 18.04 16.85
CA ASN A 216 3.10 18.61 17.44
C ASN A 216 4.03 17.50 17.97
N PHE A 217 4.64 16.76 17.03
CA PHE A 217 5.63 15.73 17.33
C PHE A 217 7.03 16.19 16.91
N GLN A 218 8.03 15.77 17.67
CA GLN A 218 9.42 15.92 17.28
C GLN A 218 9.81 14.76 16.36
N LEU A 219 9.67 14.98 15.05
CA LEU A 219 9.96 13.95 14.05
C LEU A 219 11.47 13.89 13.76
N LYS A 220 11.99 12.66 13.57
CA LYS A 220 13.30 12.46 12.95
C LYS A 220 13.23 12.85 11.47
N GLU A 221 14.20 13.60 10.98
CA GLU A 221 14.24 14.03 9.58
C GLU A 221 14.51 12.88 8.60
N TYR A 222 15.28 11.90 9.04
CA TYR A 222 15.68 10.75 8.25
C TYR A 222 16.12 9.60 9.16
N PHE A 223 15.76 8.38 8.79
CA PHE A 223 16.31 7.17 9.39
C PHE A 223 16.14 5.96 8.45
N THR A 224 16.90 4.93 8.72
CA THR A 224 16.98 3.71 7.91
C THR A 224 16.55 2.50 8.71
N ALA A 225 16.00 1.50 8.01
CA ALA A 225 15.56 0.24 8.60
C ALA A 225 15.84 -0.93 7.68
N ILE A 226 16.03 -2.10 8.26
CA ILE A 226 16.17 -3.33 7.49
C ILE A 226 15.31 -4.45 8.07
N ASN A 227 14.53 -5.09 7.22
CA ASN A 227 13.91 -6.37 7.53
C ASN A 227 14.92 -7.47 7.17
N GLU A 228 15.70 -7.91 8.14
CA GLU A 228 16.82 -8.82 7.93
C GLU A 228 16.44 -10.08 7.15
N GLY A 229 15.39 -10.79 7.56
CA GLY A 229 14.95 -12.03 6.90
C GLY A 229 14.46 -11.79 5.48
N GLY A 230 13.66 -10.74 5.27
CA GLY A 230 13.14 -10.37 3.96
C GLY A 230 14.24 -9.93 3.02
N ASP A 231 15.12 -9.03 3.45
CA ASP A 231 16.22 -8.52 2.63
C ASP A 231 17.27 -9.59 2.34
N PHE A 232 17.59 -10.46 3.32
CA PHE A 232 18.50 -11.59 3.08
C PHE A 232 17.98 -12.50 1.97
N GLY A 233 16.73 -12.93 2.07
CA GLY A 233 16.10 -13.81 1.09
C GLY A 233 16.04 -13.22 -0.32
N GLN A 234 15.79 -11.91 -0.43
CA GLN A 234 15.59 -11.24 -1.71
C GLN A 234 16.88 -10.71 -2.34
N SER A 235 17.88 -10.42 -1.53
CA SER A 235 19.12 -9.76 -1.97
C SER A 235 20.33 -10.68 -1.91
N VAL A 236 20.57 -11.34 -0.78
CA VAL A 236 21.75 -12.19 -0.60
C VAL A 236 21.53 -13.56 -1.21
N ALA A 237 20.42 -14.23 -0.90
CA ALA A 237 20.12 -15.56 -1.41
C ALA A 237 19.94 -15.58 -2.94
N THR A 238 19.58 -14.47 -3.55
CA THR A 238 19.48 -14.30 -5.01
C THR A 238 20.77 -13.80 -5.67
N GLY A 239 21.83 -13.58 -4.89
CA GLY A 239 23.13 -13.12 -5.39
C GLY A 239 23.18 -11.64 -5.83
N LYS A 240 22.14 -10.86 -5.58
CA LYS A 240 22.08 -9.41 -5.91
C LYS A 240 23.02 -8.58 -5.05
N VAL A 241 23.22 -9.00 -3.80
CA VAL A 241 24.08 -8.35 -2.81
C VAL A 241 24.99 -9.39 -2.17
N SER A 242 26.28 -9.08 -2.01
CA SER A 242 27.20 -9.97 -1.28
C SER A 242 26.87 -10.02 0.21
N LEU A 243 27.12 -11.15 0.86
CA LEU A 243 26.94 -11.27 2.31
C LEU A 243 27.75 -10.22 3.08
N ILE A 244 28.95 -9.89 2.63
CA ILE A 244 29.80 -8.86 3.27
C ILE A 244 29.15 -7.48 3.19
N GLN A 245 28.60 -7.13 2.02
CA GLN A 245 27.89 -5.86 1.86
C GLN A 245 26.63 -5.82 2.73
N TRP A 246 25.86 -6.89 2.74
CA TRP A 246 24.65 -7.01 3.56
C TRP A 246 24.93 -6.88 5.06
N LEU A 247 26.02 -7.49 5.55
CA LEU A 247 26.46 -7.33 6.96
C LEU A 247 26.91 -5.89 7.29
N LYS A 248 27.47 -5.16 6.31
CA LYS A 248 27.76 -3.73 6.48
C LYS A 248 26.47 -2.92 6.56
N ASP A 249 25.50 -3.20 5.68
CA ASP A 249 24.22 -2.50 5.65
C ASP A 249 23.48 -2.69 6.99
N ILE A 250 23.36 -3.93 7.53
CA ILE A 250 22.76 -4.19 8.85
C ILE A 250 23.43 -3.37 9.97
N ARG A 251 24.74 -3.21 9.91
CA ARG A 251 25.46 -2.43 10.94
C ARG A 251 25.29 -0.93 10.81
N SER A 252 24.81 -0.47 9.68
CA SER A 252 24.66 0.96 9.37
C SER A 252 23.23 1.48 9.52
N VAL A 253 22.24 0.61 9.66
CA VAL A 253 20.85 1.02 9.84
C VAL A 253 20.56 1.49 11.26
N ASP A 254 19.51 2.31 11.38
CA ASP A 254 19.06 2.84 12.68
C ASP A 254 18.20 1.82 13.43
N ILE A 255 17.44 0.98 12.71
CA ILE A 255 16.58 -0.10 13.23
C ILE A 255 16.52 -1.32 12.32
#